data_e5e07ef07aa38880a8937928eb5002aa
#
_entry.id   e5e07ef07aa38880a8937928eb5002aa
#
_cell.length_a   1.000
_cell.length_b   1.000
_cell.length_c   1.000
_cell.angle_alpha   90.00
_cell.angle_beta   90.00
_cell.angle_gamma   90.00
#
_symmetry.space_group_name_H-M   'P 1'
#
loop_
_entity.id
_entity.type
_entity.pdbx_description
1 polymer ?
#
loop_
_entity_poly.entity_id
_entity_poly.type
_entity_poly.pdbx_seq_one_letter_code
_entity_poly.pdbx_strand_id
1 'polypeptide(L)'
;MCIRDKNIAYAYAAKAKLYQAYQQDENNQVIAVDKQLLAEVAALCDKVGAQGKAYDLLNDFQKLDQLEYENGVESVFAVQYSMDDETEGAGNINWSNLLNAPKGPYGGDGFFLPSQNLINAYKTDAYGLPLFDTFNNSDYGTYEGNELTNVEATVDPRLDFVTGRPGITWKTYTVEPCKANWIRNSGEYGFNCTKRFYISPESEDMFQGWPWGASHLNWQIIRYADVLLWKAEALIEIGEAAGLEEARKIINRIRLRAKNSPYVKDFKHPEQNAANYLIGEYPAEGWNQDFARKALRWERRMEFAMEGDRFFDLVRWGIAEETMNSYIVVEQNKRVYYRGARFIGGRDEYLPIPNAQYNFCLLYTSPSPRDGAT
;
A
#
# COMPACT_ATOMS: atom_id res chain seq x y z
N MET A 1 13.02 5.08 -29.15
CA MET A 1 12.45 4.83 -27.81
C MET A 1 11.08 4.21 -27.99
N CYS A 2 10.85 3.05 -27.43
CA CYS A 2 9.58 2.32 -27.51
C CYS A 2 8.48 3.13 -26.80
N ILE A 3 7.22 3.04 -27.27
CA ILE A 3 6.08 3.76 -26.67
C ILE A 3 5.88 3.35 -25.18
N ARG A 4 6.17 2.09 -24.84
CA ARG A 4 6.14 1.60 -23.46
C ARG A 4 7.13 2.37 -22.57
N ASP A 5 8.34 2.62 -23.05
CA ASP A 5 9.37 3.34 -22.31
C ASP A 5 8.99 4.80 -22.06
N LYS A 6 8.27 5.43 -22.99
CA LYS A 6 7.77 6.80 -22.80
C LYS A 6 6.76 6.89 -21.67
N ASN A 7 5.81 5.96 -21.58
CA ASN A 7 4.79 5.96 -20.52
C ASN A 7 5.45 5.78 -19.15
N ILE A 8 6.42 4.89 -19.02
CA ILE A 8 7.21 4.70 -17.80
C ILE A 8 7.96 6.00 -17.45
N ALA A 9 8.61 6.62 -18.43
CA ALA A 9 9.34 7.87 -18.23
C ALA A 9 8.40 9.01 -17.77
N TYR A 10 7.20 9.13 -18.34
CA TYR A 10 6.20 10.11 -17.91
C TYR A 10 5.73 9.85 -16.47
N ALA A 11 5.48 8.60 -16.09
CA ALA A 11 5.06 8.23 -14.75
C ALA A 11 6.16 8.54 -13.71
N TYR A 12 7.43 8.20 -14.01
CA TYR A 12 8.55 8.55 -13.13
C TYR A 12 8.78 10.05 -13.03
N ALA A 13 8.67 10.78 -14.14
CA ALA A 13 8.78 12.23 -14.13
C ALA A 13 7.66 12.87 -13.30
N ALA A 14 6.43 12.35 -13.40
CA ALA A 14 5.31 12.79 -12.56
C ALA A 14 5.60 12.55 -11.07
N LYS A 15 6.04 11.33 -10.69
CA LYS A 15 6.43 11.00 -9.31
C LYS A 15 7.53 11.93 -8.79
N ALA A 16 8.61 12.10 -9.55
CA ALA A 16 9.73 12.96 -9.15
C ALA A 16 9.30 14.42 -8.93
N LYS A 17 8.52 14.97 -9.87
CA LYS A 17 8.00 16.35 -9.75
C LYS A 17 7.00 16.50 -8.60
N LEU A 18 6.18 15.49 -8.32
CA LEU A 18 5.28 15.49 -7.18
C LEU A 18 6.06 15.61 -5.86
N TYR A 19 7.15 14.85 -5.71
CA TYR A 19 8.03 14.98 -4.54
C TYR A 19 8.72 16.35 -4.48
N GLN A 20 9.19 16.85 -5.60
CA GLN A 20 9.83 18.17 -5.69
C GLN A 20 8.87 19.32 -5.37
N ALA A 21 7.58 19.17 -5.65
CA ALA A 21 6.57 20.20 -5.41
C ALA A 21 6.36 20.51 -3.92
N TYR A 22 6.62 19.54 -3.03
CA TYR A 22 6.55 19.74 -1.58
C TYR A 22 7.91 20.21 -1.06
N GLN A 23 8.06 21.53 -0.92
CA GLN A 23 9.28 22.13 -0.41
C GLN A 23 9.32 21.97 1.11
N GLN A 24 10.37 21.38 1.63
CA GLN A 24 10.53 21.10 3.05
C GLN A 24 11.75 21.80 3.63
N ASP A 25 11.67 22.13 4.91
CA ASP A 25 12.80 22.60 5.70
C ASP A 25 13.70 21.44 6.18
N GLU A 26 14.70 21.76 7.00
CA GLU A 26 15.64 20.79 7.58
C GLU A 26 14.99 19.77 8.53
N ASN A 27 13.76 20.07 9.02
CA ASN A 27 12.97 19.19 9.88
C ASN A 27 11.89 18.41 9.10
N ASN A 28 11.97 18.37 7.76
CA ASN A 28 10.98 17.78 6.87
C ASN A 28 9.56 18.35 7.02
N GLN A 29 9.44 19.60 7.50
CA GLN A 29 8.16 20.31 7.53
C GLN A 29 7.92 20.97 6.18
N VAL A 30 6.73 20.79 5.61
CA VAL A 30 6.36 21.42 4.34
C VAL A 30 6.19 22.92 4.56
N ILE A 31 7.06 23.72 3.94
CA ILE A 31 7.05 25.19 4.00
C ILE A 31 6.36 25.85 2.81
N ALA A 32 6.29 25.15 1.69
CA ALA A 32 5.56 25.59 0.49
C ALA A 32 5.19 24.42 -0.40
N VAL A 33 4.14 24.59 -1.20
CA VAL A 33 3.74 23.65 -2.25
C VAL A 33 3.74 24.37 -3.59
N ASP A 34 4.59 23.92 -4.51
CA ASP A 34 4.77 24.51 -5.84
C ASP A 34 3.64 24.09 -6.79
N LYS A 35 2.68 24.98 -7.01
CA LYS A 35 1.52 24.73 -7.88
C LYS A 35 1.89 24.62 -9.36
N GLN A 36 3.00 25.23 -9.80
CA GLN A 36 3.46 25.08 -11.19
C GLN A 36 3.99 23.68 -11.43
N LEU A 37 4.83 23.16 -10.53
CA LEU A 37 5.27 21.76 -10.61
C LEU A 37 4.09 20.80 -10.53
N LEU A 38 3.07 21.06 -9.71
CA LEU A 38 1.87 20.23 -9.63
C LEU A 38 1.07 20.25 -10.95
N ALA A 39 0.97 21.37 -11.64
CA ALA A 39 0.35 21.43 -12.96
C ALA A 39 1.12 20.57 -13.97
N GLU A 40 2.47 20.54 -13.89
CA GLU A 40 3.28 19.66 -14.71
C GLU A 40 3.07 18.17 -14.34
N VAL A 41 2.87 17.85 -13.05
CA VAL A 41 2.52 16.49 -12.60
C VAL A 41 1.22 16.03 -13.26
N ALA A 42 0.15 16.85 -13.17
CA ALA A 42 -1.12 16.52 -13.79
C ALA A 42 -1.00 16.28 -15.30
N ALA A 43 -0.27 17.18 -16.00
CA ALA A 43 -0.03 17.06 -17.44
C ALA A 43 0.82 15.84 -17.82
N LEU A 44 1.76 15.41 -16.97
CA LEU A 44 2.54 14.19 -17.19
C LEU A 44 1.69 12.93 -16.95
N CYS A 45 0.84 12.92 -15.93
CA CYS A 45 -0.11 11.84 -15.68
C CYS A 45 -1.06 11.65 -16.86
N ASP A 46 -1.54 12.74 -17.50
CA ASP A 46 -2.38 12.68 -18.70
C ASP A 46 -1.67 12.09 -19.92
N LYS A 47 -0.34 12.18 -19.98
CA LYS A 47 0.46 11.58 -21.04
C LYS A 47 0.63 10.07 -20.90
N VAL A 48 0.49 9.54 -19.68
CA VAL A 48 0.57 8.09 -19.44
C VAL A 48 -0.65 7.41 -20.06
N GLY A 49 -0.41 6.61 -21.10
CA GLY A 49 -1.46 5.92 -21.85
C GLY A 49 -2.18 6.73 -22.92
N ALA A 50 -1.84 8.03 -23.11
CA ALA A 50 -2.41 8.85 -24.16
C ALA A 50 -2.04 8.36 -25.58
N GLN A 51 -0.92 7.64 -25.71
CA GLN A 51 -0.44 7.06 -26.95
C GLN A 51 0.08 5.64 -26.72
N GLY A 52 -0.27 4.73 -27.61
CA GLY A 52 0.18 3.34 -27.57
C GLY A 52 -0.65 2.47 -26.64
N LYS A 53 -0.04 1.89 -25.58
CA LYS A 53 -0.76 1.06 -24.62
C LYS A 53 -1.71 1.93 -23.80
N ALA A 54 -3.00 1.65 -23.89
CA ALA A 54 -3.99 2.22 -22.96
C ALA A 54 -3.82 1.58 -21.57
N TYR A 55 -3.88 2.41 -20.53
CA TYR A 55 -3.88 1.96 -19.15
C TYR A 55 -5.26 2.17 -18.54
N ASP A 56 -5.61 1.26 -17.65
CA ASP A 56 -6.84 1.32 -16.86
C ASP A 56 -6.64 0.59 -15.52
N LEU A 57 -7.60 0.71 -14.61
CA LEU A 57 -7.67 -0.14 -13.44
C LEU A 57 -8.14 -1.55 -13.84
N LEU A 58 -7.60 -2.58 -13.24
CA LEU A 58 -8.19 -3.90 -13.30
C LEU A 58 -9.59 -3.84 -12.68
N ASN A 59 -10.53 -4.53 -13.27
CA ASN A 59 -11.93 -4.53 -12.82
C ASN A 59 -12.17 -5.24 -11.47
N ASP A 60 -11.15 -5.96 -11.00
CA ASP A 60 -11.12 -6.65 -9.73
C ASP A 60 -9.76 -6.42 -9.07
N PHE A 61 -9.79 -5.90 -7.83
CA PHE A 61 -8.57 -5.62 -7.07
C PHE A 61 -7.71 -6.86 -6.84
N GLN A 62 -8.33 -8.02 -6.62
CA GLN A 62 -7.62 -9.25 -6.31
C GLN A 62 -6.81 -9.80 -7.50
N LYS A 63 -7.07 -9.32 -8.70
CA LYS A 63 -6.29 -9.66 -9.91
C LYS A 63 -4.88 -9.07 -9.92
N LEU A 64 -4.60 -8.10 -9.05
CA LEU A 64 -3.26 -7.51 -8.92
C LEU A 64 -2.18 -8.54 -8.53
N ASP A 65 -2.57 -9.60 -7.83
CA ASP A 65 -1.67 -10.66 -7.38
C ASP A 65 -1.92 -11.99 -8.14
N GLN A 66 -2.34 -11.92 -9.40
CA GLN A 66 -2.58 -13.07 -10.26
C GLN A 66 -1.72 -12.98 -11.52
N LEU A 67 -1.01 -14.05 -11.85
CA LEU A 67 -0.06 -14.13 -12.96
C LEU A 67 -0.69 -13.80 -14.33
N GLU A 68 -1.95 -14.19 -14.53
CA GLU A 68 -2.70 -13.95 -15.78
C GLU A 68 -2.84 -12.45 -16.11
N TYR A 69 -2.76 -11.57 -15.11
CA TYR A 69 -2.94 -10.12 -15.26
C TYR A 69 -1.64 -9.34 -15.22
N GLU A 70 -0.49 -10.04 -15.18
CA GLU A 70 0.82 -9.41 -15.24
C GLU A 70 1.00 -8.62 -16.54
N ASN A 71 1.72 -7.51 -16.44
CA ASN A 71 1.92 -6.63 -17.59
C ASN A 71 0.59 -6.17 -18.25
N GLY A 72 -0.54 -6.37 -17.57
CA GLY A 72 -1.88 -5.98 -17.99
C GLY A 72 -2.12 -4.47 -17.98
N VAL A 73 -3.40 -4.08 -18.05
CA VAL A 73 -3.81 -2.68 -18.21
C VAL A 73 -3.41 -1.77 -17.05
N GLU A 74 -3.26 -2.30 -15.84
CA GLU A 74 -2.88 -1.52 -14.65
C GLU A 74 -1.37 -1.48 -14.42
N SER A 75 -0.58 -2.39 -15.01
CA SER A 75 0.88 -2.44 -14.85
C SER A 75 1.58 -1.39 -15.72
N VAL A 76 2.04 -0.30 -15.11
CA VAL A 76 2.85 0.73 -15.78
C VAL A 76 4.31 0.34 -15.78
N PHE A 77 4.86 -0.04 -14.62
CA PHE A 77 6.23 -0.52 -14.48
C PHE A 77 6.34 -1.56 -13.37
N ALA A 78 6.97 -2.69 -13.69
CA ALA A 78 7.19 -3.78 -12.76
C ALA A 78 8.57 -4.41 -12.96
N VAL A 79 9.16 -4.91 -11.88
CA VAL A 79 10.30 -5.83 -11.94
C VAL A 79 9.78 -7.15 -12.49
N GLN A 80 10.41 -7.62 -13.56
CA GLN A 80 10.02 -8.87 -14.22
C GLN A 80 10.76 -10.03 -13.56
N TYR A 81 10.00 -10.96 -13.02
CA TYR A 81 10.50 -12.23 -12.52
C TYR A 81 10.23 -13.34 -13.51
N SER A 82 10.96 -14.43 -13.44
CA SER A 82 10.79 -15.61 -14.29
C SER A 82 11.10 -16.88 -13.51
N MET A 83 10.54 -17.98 -13.98
CA MET A 83 10.75 -19.32 -13.46
C MET A 83 10.95 -20.24 -14.67
N ASP A 84 11.74 -21.29 -14.51
CA ASP A 84 12.05 -22.25 -15.59
C ASP A 84 12.69 -21.61 -16.85
N ASP A 85 13.52 -20.60 -16.64
CA ASP A 85 14.19 -19.78 -17.66
C ASP A 85 15.65 -20.21 -17.93
N GLU A 86 15.96 -21.47 -17.63
CA GLU A 86 17.30 -22.07 -17.72
C GLU A 86 18.32 -21.49 -16.70
N THR A 87 17.90 -20.61 -15.80
CA THR A 87 18.74 -20.13 -14.70
C THR A 87 18.84 -21.20 -13.62
N GLU A 88 20.04 -21.47 -13.11
CA GLU A 88 20.25 -22.47 -12.08
C GLU A 88 19.50 -22.10 -10.79
N GLY A 89 18.71 -23.05 -10.30
CA GLY A 89 17.93 -22.90 -9.07
C GLY A 89 16.80 -21.86 -9.17
N ALA A 90 16.67 -21.03 -8.14
CA ALA A 90 15.61 -20.03 -7.99
C ALA A 90 16.11 -18.60 -8.31
N GLY A 91 17.01 -18.45 -9.31
CA GLY A 91 17.74 -17.19 -9.54
C GLY A 91 16.86 -15.98 -9.80
N ASN A 92 15.83 -16.12 -10.62
CA ASN A 92 15.00 -15.02 -11.12
C ASN A 92 13.58 -14.95 -10.54
N ILE A 93 13.28 -15.71 -9.50
CA ILE A 93 11.99 -15.64 -8.80
C ILE A 93 11.96 -14.53 -7.75
N ASN A 94 10.78 -14.26 -7.19
CA ASN A 94 10.57 -13.23 -6.17
C ASN A 94 11.12 -13.66 -4.79
N TRP A 95 12.40 -13.37 -4.53
CA TRP A 95 13.07 -13.65 -3.27
C TRP A 95 12.54 -12.84 -2.09
N SER A 96 11.88 -11.70 -2.32
CA SER A 96 11.35 -10.85 -1.25
C SER A 96 10.27 -11.55 -0.43
N ASN A 97 9.62 -12.56 -0.99
CA ASN A 97 8.60 -13.34 -0.30
C ASN A 97 9.15 -14.29 0.77
N LEU A 98 10.43 -14.64 0.72
CA LEU A 98 11.04 -15.64 1.60
C LEU A 98 10.73 -15.41 3.09
N LEU A 99 10.95 -14.19 3.58
CA LEU A 99 10.69 -13.86 4.99
C LEU A 99 9.22 -13.51 5.26
N ASN A 100 8.52 -13.01 4.27
CA ASN A 100 7.20 -12.41 4.42
C ASN A 100 6.07 -13.43 4.28
N ALA A 101 6.29 -14.53 3.53
CA ALA A 101 5.26 -15.54 3.31
C ALA A 101 4.74 -16.12 4.63
N PRO A 102 3.41 -16.30 4.75
CA PRO A 102 2.83 -16.96 5.92
C PRO A 102 3.38 -18.38 6.11
N LYS A 103 3.50 -18.82 7.36
CA LYS A 103 3.95 -20.19 7.68
C LYS A 103 3.01 -21.25 7.12
N GLY A 104 1.71 -21.01 7.23
CA GLY A 104 0.66 -21.98 6.92
C GLY A 104 0.81 -22.62 5.55
N PRO A 105 0.20 -22.07 4.49
CA PRO A 105 0.19 -22.77 3.21
C PRO A 105 1.52 -22.67 2.44
N TYR A 106 2.41 -21.73 2.80
CA TYR A 106 3.67 -21.51 2.08
C TYR A 106 4.90 -22.05 2.80
N GLY A 107 4.83 -22.29 4.11
CA GLY A 107 6.01 -22.68 4.90
C GLY A 107 6.99 -21.55 5.19
N GLY A 108 6.60 -20.30 4.97
CA GLY A 108 7.45 -19.12 5.15
C GLY A 108 7.66 -18.70 6.61
N ASP A 109 8.25 -17.53 6.82
CA ASP A 109 8.60 -17.01 8.15
C ASP A 109 7.53 -16.12 8.78
N GLY A 110 6.58 -15.59 8.00
CA GLY A 110 5.42 -14.83 8.48
C GLY A 110 5.78 -13.45 9.00
N PHE A 111 6.66 -12.72 8.32
CA PHE A 111 6.92 -11.31 8.54
C PHE A 111 6.06 -10.40 7.64
N PHE A 112 6.28 -9.07 7.71
CA PHE A 112 5.55 -8.06 6.97
C PHE A 112 4.04 -8.09 7.27
N LEU A 113 3.71 -7.86 8.53
CA LEU A 113 2.35 -8.00 9.05
C LEU A 113 1.59 -6.68 9.01
N PRO A 114 0.30 -6.68 8.61
CA PRO A 114 -0.57 -5.53 8.77
C PRO A 114 -0.82 -5.25 10.25
N SER A 115 -0.67 -4.00 10.67
CA SER A 115 -0.95 -3.59 12.05
C SER A 115 -2.46 -3.57 12.33
N GLN A 116 -2.83 -3.65 13.61
CA GLN A 116 -4.24 -3.46 14.02
C GLN A 116 -4.76 -2.08 13.60
N ASN A 117 -3.90 -1.06 13.60
CA ASN A 117 -4.24 0.28 13.13
C ASN A 117 -4.62 0.28 11.63
N LEU A 118 -3.97 -0.52 10.79
CA LEU A 118 -4.37 -0.68 9.38
C LEU A 118 -5.72 -1.38 9.27
N ILE A 119 -5.93 -2.45 10.03
CA ILE A 119 -7.23 -3.16 10.06
C ILE A 119 -8.35 -2.19 10.42
N ASN A 120 -8.17 -1.41 11.50
CA ASN A 120 -9.15 -0.43 11.96
C ASN A 120 -9.43 0.67 10.93
N ALA A 121 -8.43 1.03 10.12
CA ALA A 121 -8.57 2.07 9.11
C ALA A 121 -9.55 1.70 7.98
N TYR A 122 -9.87 0.43 7.81
CA TYR A 122 -10.89 -0.01 6.85
C TYR A 122 -12.32 0.14 7.35
N LYS A 123 -12.55 0.50 8.63
CA LYS A 123 -13.91 0.76 9.12
C LYS A 123 -14.57 1.93 8.39
N THR A 124 -15.85 1.78 8.10
CA THR A 124 -16.64 2.78 7.41
C THR A 124 -17.85 3.20 8.23
N ASP A 125 -18.44 4.33 7.87
CA ASP A 125 -19.72 4.79 8.39
C ASP A 125 -20.91 4.13 7.65
N ALA A 126 -22.13 4.55 7.98
CA ALA A 126 -23.35 4.05 7.37
C ALA A 126 -23.48 4.34 5.85
N TYR A 127 -22.66 5.23 5.32
CA TYR A 127 -22.60 5.58 3.89
C TYR A 127 -21.41 4.91 3.18
N GLY A 128 -20.61 4.13 3.89
CA GLY A 128 -19.41 3.50 3.36
C GLY A 128 -18.23 4.46 3.23
N LEU A 129 -18.24 5.59 3.92
CA LEU A 129 -17.11 6.53 3.97
C LEU A 129 -16.19 6.21 5.16
N PRO A 130 -14.87 6.49 5.07
CA PRO A 130 -13.93 6.19 6.14
C PRO A 130 -14.25 6.92 7.44
N LEU A 131 -14.01 6.26 8.57
CA LEU A 131 -14.09 6.85 9.91
C LEU A 131 -12.81 7.62 10.25
N PHE A 132 -12.44 8.60 9.45
CA PHE A 132 -11.15 9.30 9.49
C PHE A 132 -10.56 9.56 10.88
N ASP A 133 -11.36 10.10 11.80
CA ASP A 133 -10.90 10.57 13.11
C ASP A 133 -11.18 9.57 14.21
N THR A 134 -12.12 8.65 14.01
CA THR A 134 -12.60 7.69 15.03
C THR A 134 -12.28 6.24 14.71
N PHE A 135 -11.65 5.97 13.57
CA PHE A 135 -11.35 4.61 13.10
C PHE A 135 -10.61 3.76 14.14
N ASN A 136 -9.73 4.35 14.94
CA ASN A 136 -8.87 3.65 15.89
C ASN A 136 -9.37 3.71 17.35
N ASN A 137 -10.61 4.19 17.59
CA ASN A 137 -11.21 4.23 18.92
C ASN A 137 -11.58 2.84 19.46
N SER A 138 -11.75 1.86 18.58
CA SER A 138 -11.98 0.46 18.91
C SER A 138 -11.32 -0.44 17.89
N ASP A 139 -10.89 -1.63 18.31
CA ASP A 139 -10.31 -2.61 17.42
C ASP A 139 -11.40 -3.39 16.69
N TYR A 140 -11.24 -3.53 15.37
CA TYR A 140 -12.05 -4.38 14.52
C TYR A 140 -11.38 -5.73 14.33
N GLY A 141 -12.13 -6.81 14.49
CA GLY A 141 -11.63 -8.14 14.24
C GLY A 141 -10.55 -8.57 15.22
N THR A 142 -10.82 -8.48 16.49
CA THR A 142 -9.98 -9.07 17.55
C THR A 142 -10.12 -10.59 17.57
N TYR A 143 -9.09 -11.28 18.03
CA TYR A 143 -9.05 -12.73 18.05
C TYR A 143 -9.01 -13.24 19.50
N GLU A 144 -10.09 -13.88 19.93
CA GLU A 144 -10.25 -14.41 21.28
C GLU A 144 -10.47 -15.92 21.24
N GLY A 145 -9.59 -16.64 21.93
CA GLY A 145 -9.58 -18.10 21.82
C GLY A 145 -9.22 -18.55 20.40
N ASN A 146 -10.20 -19.09 19.69
CA ASN A 146 -10.08 -19.53 18.28
C ASN A 146 -11.08 -18.82 17.35
N GLU A 147 -11.69 -17.74 17.82
CA GLU A 147 -12.73 -17.03 17.09
C GLU A 147 -12.37 -15.56 16.87
N LEU A 148 -12.80 -15.02 15.74
CA LEU A 148 -12.71 -13.62 15.42
C LEU A 148 -13.94 -12.91 16.00
N THR A 149 -13.70 -11.88 16.81
CA THR A 149 -14.73 -11.07 17.49
C THR A 149 -14.66 -9.61 17.07
N ASN A 150 -15.61 -8.78 17.49
CA ASN A 150 -15.70 -7.35 17.15
C ASN A 150 -15.72 -7.09 15.64
N VAL A 151 -16.60 -7.78 14.93
CA VAL A 151 -16.72 -7.74 13.45
C VAL A 151 -18.02 -7.09 12.95
N GLU A 152 -18.76 -6.44 13.83
CA GLU A 152 -20.10 -5.89 13.54
C GLU A 152 -20.05 -4.62 12.67
N ALA A 153 -18.96 -3.85 12.78
CA ALA A 153 -18.80 -2.62 12.00
C ALA A 153 -18.76 -2.91 10.50
N THR A 154 -19.22 -1.95 9.71
CA THR A 154 -19.00 -1.99 8.25
C THR A 154 -17.56 -1.68 7.91
N VAL A 155 -17.04 -2.31 6.85
CA VAL A 155 -15.66 -2.17 6.41
C VAL A 155 -15.53 -2.07 4.88
N ASP A 156 -14.53 -1.37 4.43
CA ASP A 156 -14.10 -1.37 3.03
C ASP A 156 -13.65 -2.78 2.63
N PRO A 157 -14.12 -3.33 1.50
CA PRO A 157 -13.79 -4.70 1.08
C PRO A 157 -12.29 -4.94 0.85
N ARG A 158 -11.51 -3.91 0.61
CA ARG A 158 -10.04 -4.03 0.50
C ARG A 158 -9.38 -4.55 1.77
N LEU A 159 -10.05 -4.47 2.92
CA LEU A 159 -9.59 -5.15 4.14
C LEU A 159 -9.20 -6.59 3.86
N ASP A 160 -10.10 -7.38 3.28
CA ASP A 160 -9.87 -8.80 3.06
C ASP A 160 -9.23 -9.12 1.70
N PHE A 161 -9.13 -8.15 0.80
CA PHE A 161 -8.30 -8.26 -0.40
C PHE A 161 -6.81 -8.19 -0.06
N VAL A 162 -6.44 -7.39 0.94
CA VAL A 162 -5.06 -7.08 1.31
C VAL A 162 -4.59 -7.90 2.51
N THR A 163 -5.49 -8.18 3.47
CA THR A 163 -5.12 -8.82 4.73
C THR A 163 -5.74 -10.21 4.87
N GLY A 164 -4.95 -11.14 5.41
CA GLY A 164 -5.41 -12.45 5.85
C GLY A 164 -5.73 -12.41 7.33
N ARG A 165 -7.00 -12.55 7.68
CA ARG A 165 -7.51 -12.60 9.06
C ARG A 165 -7.89 -14.04 9.43
N PRO A 166 -7.65 -14.51 10.67
CA PRO A 166 -8.02 -15.86 11.08
C PRO A 166 -9.50 -16.16 10.82
N GLY A 167 -9.79 -17.34 10.28
CA GLY A 167 -11.14 -17.76 9.92
C GLY A 167 -11.61 -17.35 8.52
N ILE A 168 -10.92 -16.39 7.87
CA ILE A 168 -11.30 -15.85 6.57
C ILE A 168 -10.61 -16.60 5.43
N THR A 169 -11.30 -16.74 4.29
CA THR A 169 -10.77 -17.36 3.08
C THR A 169 -9.47 -16.67 2.62
N TRP A 170 -8.46 -17.47 2.32
CA TRP A 170 -7.19 -17.02 1.79
C TRP A 170 -7.14 -17.21 0.27
N LYS A 171 -7.24 -16.11 -0.48
CA LYS A 171 -7.24 -16.15 -1.96
C LYS A 171 -8.21 -17.23 -2.48
N THR A 172 -7.72 -18.14 -3.30
CA THR A 172 -8.49 -19.30 -3.79
C THR A 172 -8.21 -20.60 -3.02
N TYR A 173 -7.47 -20.50 -1.89
CA TYR A 173 -7.09 -21.67 -1.11
C TYR A 173 -8.29 -22.33 -0.44
N THR A 174 -8.48 -23.62 -0.71
CA THR A 174 -9.69 -24.37 -0.32
C THR A 174 -9.49 -25.31 0.85
N VAL A 175 -8.23 -25.59 1.24
CA VAL A 175 -7.93 -26.60 2.25
C VAL A 175 -8.29 -26.12 3.66
N GLU A 176 -7.96 -24.87 3.99
CA GLU A 176 -8.24 -24.30 5.30
C GLU A 176 -8.29 -22.76 5.23
N PRO A 177 -9.01 -22.10 6.17
CA PRO A 177 -9.00 -20.65 6.29
C PRO A 177 -7.67 -20.16 6.83
N CYS A 178 -7.43 -18.84 6.72
CA CYS A 178 -6.32 -18.19 7.41
C CYS A 178 -6.36 -18.52 8.92
N LYS A 179 -5.19 -18.76 9.51
CA LYS A 179 -5.06 -19.10 10.93
C LYS A 179 -4.10 -18.18 11.64
N ALA A 180 -4.33 -17.94 12.94
CA ALA A 180 -3.46 -17.12 13.77
C ALA A 180 -2.02 -17.66 13.87
N ASN A 181 -1.82 -18.97 13.76
CA ASN A 181 -0.50 -19.59 13.81
C ASN A 181 0.27 -19.55 12.48
N TRP A 182 -0.30 -18.94 11.43
CA TRP A 182 0.43 -18.64 10.19
C TRP A 182 1.46 -17.53 10.38
N ILE A 183 1.34 -16.79 11.48
CA ILE A 183 2.27 -15.75 11.88
C ILE A 183 3.36 -16.34 12.77
N ARG A 184 4.60 -15.86 12.68
CA ARG A 184 5.75 -16.39 13.42
C ARG A 184 5.55 -16.38 14.92
N ASN A 185 5.09 -15.28 15.48
CA ASN A 185 4.80 -15.09 16.90
C ASN A 185 3.54 -14.23 17.05
N SER A 186 2.38 -14.84 16.90
CA SER A 186 1.11 -14.11 16.89
C SER A 186 0.81 -13.42 18.24
N GLY A 187 1.32 -13.95 19.35
CA GLY A 187 1.19 -13.33 20.68
C GLY A 187 1.90 -11.98 20.78
N GLU A 188 3.03 -11.84 20.08
CA GLU A 188 3.84 -10.61 20.06
C GLU A 188 3.43 -9.67 18.92
N TYR A 189 3.30 -10.19 17.70
CA TYR A 189 3.16 -9.36 16.49
C TYR A 189 1.72 -9.22 15.99
N GLY A 190 0.78 -9.97 16.53
CA GLY A 190 -0.60 -10.05 16.04
C GLY A 190 -0.82 -11.26 15.13
N PHE A 191 -2.06 -11.43 14.73
CA PHE A 191 -2.51 -12.66 14.05
C PHE A 191 -2.94 -12.44 12.59
N ASN A 192 -2.76 -11.22 12.06
CA ASN A 192 -3.08 -10.91 10.67
C ASN A 192 -1.83 -11.00 9.79
N CYS A 193 -1.98 -11.52 8.58
CA CYS A 193 -0.89 -11.57 7.59
C CYS A 193 -1.27 -10.81 6.32
N THR A 194 -0.29 -10.49 5.47
CA THR A 194 -0.56 -9.84 4.18
C THR A 194 -0.94 -10.87 3.13
N LYS A 195 -1.92 -10.54 2.27
CA LYS A 195 -2.27 -11.29 1.05
C LYS A 195 -1.55 -10.77 -0.19
N ARG A 196 -0.90 -9.61 -0.09
CA ARG A 196 -0.26 -8.98 -1.24
C ARG A 196 1.02 -9.70 -1.64
N PHE A 197 1.27 -9.74 -2.96
CA PHE A 197 2.45 -10.31 -3.60
C PHE A 197 2.58 -11.84 -3.55
N TYR A 198 1.52 -12.55 -3.24
CA TYR A 198 1.48 -14.02 -3.29
C TYR A 198 0.43 -14.48 -4.28
N ILE A 199 0.76 -15.49 -5.06
CA ILE A 199 -0.21 -16.28 -5.81
C ILE A 199 -0.90 -17.30 -4.88
N SER A 200 -1.91 -18.01 -5.36
CA SER A 200 -2.52 -19.08 -4.57
C SER A 200 -1.49 -20.16 -4.22
N PRO A 201 -1.49 -20.69 -2.99
CA PRO A 201 -0.58 -21.78 -2.64
C PRO A 201 -0.88 -23.10 -3.38
N GLU A 202 -2.05 -23.22 -4.01
CA GLU A 202 -2.44 -24.36 -4.86
C GLU A 202 -2.05 -24.16 -6.33
N SER A 203 -1.44 -23.01 -6.69
CA SER A 203 -0.99 -22.75 -8.06
C SER A 203 0.18 -23.65 -8.47
N GLU A 204 0.14 -24.16 -9.69
CA GLU A 204 1.26 -24.89 -10.29
C GLU A 204 2.51 -24.02 -10.48
N ASP A 205 2.33 -22.70 -10.54
CA ASP A 205 3.40 -21.70 -10.67
C ASP A 205 4.06 -21.34 -9.32
N MET A 206 3.64 -21.99 -8.22
CA MET A 206 4.29 -21.82 -6.91
C MET A 206 5.62 -22.56 -6.91
N PHE A 207 6.72 -21.86 -6.62
CA PHE A 207 8.02 -22.50 -6.47
C PHE A 207 8.00 -23.51 -5.30
N GLN A 208 8.44 -24.72 -5.59
CA GLN A 208 8.43 -25.80 -4.60
C GLN A 208 9.73 -25.83 -3.80
N GLY A 209 9.63 -25.67 -2.49
CA GLY A 209 10.77 -25.67 -1.60
C GLY A 209 11.25 -24.28 -1.20
N TRP A 210 12.52 -24.17 -0.86
CA TRP A 210 13.14 -22.89 -0.48
C TRP A 210 13.62 -22.13 -1.73
N PRO A 211 13.32 -20.82 -1.88
CA PRO A 211 12.66 -19.92 -0.92
C PRO A 211 11.14 -20.08 -0.88
N TRP A 212 10.62 -20.19 0.35
CA TRP A 212 9.20 -20.44 0.61
C TRP A 212 8.29 -19.29 0.17
N GLY A 213 7.16 -19.63 -0.45
CA GLY A 213 6.18 -18.64 -0.92
C GLY A 213 6.63 -17.83 -2.14
N ALA A 214 7.73 -18.22 -2.76
CA ALA A 214 8.22 -17.57 -3.97
C ALA A 214 7.45 -18.03 -5.22
N SER A 215 7.41 -17.16 -6.20
CA SER A 215 6.85 -17.40 -7.54
C SER A 215 7.51 -16.43 -8.52
N HIS A 216 7.09 -16.45 -9.77
CA HIS A 216 7.51 -15.44 -10.75
C HIS A 216 6.55 -14.24 -10.83
N LEU A 217 5.68 -14.05 -9.85
CA LEU A 217 4.79 -12.87 -9.80
C LEU A 217 5.61 -11.59 -9.79
N ASN A 218 5.40 -10.75 -10.79
CA ASN A 218 6.11 -9.50 -10.99
C ASN A 218 5.87 -8.51 -9.84
N TRP A 219 6.92 -7.81 -9.41
CA TRP A 219 6.79 -6.78 -8.40
C TRP A 219 6.43 -5.43 -9.06
N GLN A 220 5.23 -4.94 -8.77
CA GLN A 220 4.74 -3.66 -9.30
C GLN A 220 5.48 -2.49 -8.63
N ILE A 221 6.14 -1.66 -9.44
CA ILE A 221 6.79 -0.42 -9.00
C ILE A 221 5.87 0.79 -9.20
N ILE A 222 5.12 0.80 -10.30
CA ILE A 222 4.12 1.82 -10.60
C ILE A 222 2.90 1.13 -11.19
N ARG A 223 1.75 1.30 -10.54
CA ARG A 223 0.45 0.92 -11.06
C ARG A 223 -0.27 2.13 -11.65
N TYR A 224 -1.25 1.91 -12.51
CA TYR A 224 -2.03 3.02 -13.05
C TYR A 224 -2.84 3.75 -11.97
N ALA A 225 -3.21 3.06 -10.88
CA ALA A 225 -3.78 3.67 -9.69
C ALA A 225 -2.87 4.76 -9.08
N ASP A 226 -1.52 4.58 -9.11
CA ASP A 226 -0.57 5.61 -8.69
C ASP A 226 -0.70 6.87 -9.53
N VAL A 227 -0.69 6.69 -10.86
CA VAL A 227 -0.78 7.80 -11.82
C VAL A 227 -2.06 8.59 -11.61
N LEU A 228 -3.19 7.89 -11.41
CA LEU A 228 -4.47 8.50 -11.12
C LEU A 228 -4.46 9.29 -9.81
N LEU A 229 -3.92 8.72 -8.73
CA LEU A 229 -3.91 9.38 -7.42
C LEU A 229 -2.84 10.48 -7.33
N TRP A 230 -1.73 10.42 -8.07
CA TRP A 230 -0.80 11.54 -8.21
C TRP A 230 -1.45 12.72 -8.93
N LYS A 231 -2.23 12.45 -10.00
CA LYS A 231 -3.01 13.49 -10.68
C LYS A 231 -4.04 14.10 -9.73
N ALA A 232 -4.81 13.28 -9.03
CA ALA A 232 -5.81 13.76 -8.06
C ALA A 232 -5.16 14.62 -6.97
N GLU A 233 -3.99 14.21 -6.45
CA GLU A 233 -3.23 14.97 -5.46
C GLU A 233 -2.80 16.34 -6.01
N ALA A 234 -2.24 16.36 -7.20
CA ALA A 234 -1.82 17.61 -7.84
C ALA A 234 -3.00 18.58 -8.02
N LEU A 235 -4.14 18.09 -8.50
CA LEU A 235 -5.36 18.89 -8.68
C LEU A 235 -5.91 19.43 -7.36
N ILE A 236 -5.87 18.63 -6.29
CA ILE A 236 -6.32 19.03 -4.95
C ILE A 236 -5.42 20.13 -4.40
N GLU A 237 -4.10 19.99 -4.49
CA GLU A 237 -3.17 20.99 -3.95
C GLU A 237 -3.13 22.28 -4.76
N ILE A 238 -3.42 22.24 -6.07
CA ILE A 238 -3.68 23.44 -6.88
C ILE A 238 -4.91 24.18 -6.36
N GLY A 239 -6.00 23.45 -6.08
CA GLY A 239 -7.19 23.98 -5.39
C GLY A 239 -8.22 24.66 -6.28
N GLU A 240 -8.14 24.53 -7.60
CA GLU A 240 -9.16 25.02 -8.52
C GLU A 240 -10.42 24.19 -8.49
N ALA A 241 -11.61 24.80 -8.56
CA ALA A 241 -12.89 24.11 -8.42
C ALA A 241 -13.08 22.96 -9.43
N ALA A 242 -12.70 23.16 -10.69
CA ALA A 242 -12.76 22.12 -11.72
C ALA A 242 -11.80 20.96 -11.41
N GLY A 243 -10.59 21.27 -10.92
CA GLY A 243 -9.59 20.28 -10.51
C GLY A 243 -10.06 19.48 -9.30
N LEU A 244 -10.68 20.12 -8.30
CA LEU A 244 -11.23 19.44 -7.14
C LEU A 244 -12.32 18.43 -7.53
N GLU A 245 -13.21 18.81 -8.46
CA GLU A 245 -14.25 17.90 -8.96
C GLU A 245 -13.65 16.73 -9.78
N GLU A 246 -12.64 16.98 -10.58
CA GLU A 246 -11.93 15.92 -11.30
C GLU A 246 -11.23 14.95 -10.33
N ALA A 247 -10.56 15.48 -9.30
CA ALA A 247 -9.94 14.69 -8.25
C ALA A 247 -10.96 13.81 -7.52
N ARG A 248 -12.14 14.33 -7.21
CA ARG A 248 -13.26 13.58 -6.63
C ARG A 248 -13.64 12.38 -7.51
N LYS A 249 -13.80 12.62 -8.81
CA LYS A 249 -14.15 11.56 -9.77
C LYS A 249 -13.06 10.49 -9.86
N ILE A 250 -11.80 10.89 -9.84
CA ILE A 250 -10.67 9.95 -9.84
C ILE A 250 -10.69 9.06 -8.58
N ILE A 251 -10.84 9.67 -7.41
CA ILE A 251 -10.90 8.94 -6.14
C ILE A 251 -12.11 7.99 -6.14
N ASN A 252 -13.28 8.47 -6.55
CA ASN A 252 -14.48 7.65 -6.63
C ASN A 252 -14.35 6.49 -7.63
N ARG A 253 -13.62 6.67 -8.74
CA ARG A 253 -13.33 5.58 -9.68
C ARG A 253 -12.57 4.42 -9.02
N ILE A 254 -11.59 4.74 -8.17
CA ILE A 254 -10.82 3.72 -7.41
C ILE A 254 -11.74 3.03 -6.39
N ARG A 255 -12.55 3.80 -5.67
CA ARG A 255 -13.53 3.26 -4.71
C ARG A 255 -14.56 2.37 -5.40
N LEU A 256 -15.07 2.79 -6.55
CA LEU A 256 -16.02 2.03 -7.35
C LEU A 256 -15.44 0.71 -7.84
N ARG A 257 -14.15 0.67 -8.23
CA ARG A 257 -13.45 -0.57 -8.55
C ARG A 257 -13.45 -1.53 -7.36
N ALA A 258 -13.11 -1.05 -6.17
CA ALA A 258 -13.13 -1.86 -4.95
C ALA A 258 -14.54 -2.37 -4.60
N LYS A 259 -15.56 -1.50 -4.78
CA LYS A 259 -16.98 -1.85 -4.59
C LYS A 259 -17.44 -2.97 -5.52
N ASN A 260 -16.99 -2.94 -6.77
CA ASN A 260 -17.41 -3.88 -7.81
C ASN A 260 -16.55 -5.15 -7.87
N SER A 261 -15.46 -5.21 -7.13
CA SER A 261 -14.64 -6.43 -7.00
C SER A 261 -15.44 -7.53 -6.28
N PRO A 262 -15.30 -8.80 -6.66
CA PRO A 262 -15.91 -9.91 -5.93
C PRO A 262 -15.48 -9.91 -4.47
N TYR A 263 -16.44 -9.89 -3.55
CA TYR A 263 -16.14 -9.85 -2.13
C TYR A 263 -15.64 -11.20 -1.62
N VAL A 264 -14.70 -11.18 -0.69
CA VAL A 264 -14.19 -12.37 -0.03
C VAL A 264 -15.33 -13.03 0.74
N LYS A 265 -15.43 -14.35 0.62
CA LYS A 265 -16.48 -15.14 1.25
C LYS A 265 -16.00 -15.73 2.58
N ASP A 266 -16.95 -15.96 3.48
CA ASP A 266 -16.70 -16.73 4.68
C ASP A 266 -16.27 -18.15 4.29
N PHE A 267 -15.27 -18.70 4.98
CA PHE A 267 -14.73 -20.02 4.64
C PHE A 267 -15.70 -21.15 4.93
N LYS A 268 -16.45 -21.04 6.04
CA LYS A 268 -17.42 -22.06 6.44
C LYS A 268 -18.77 -21.90 5.76
N HIS A 269 -19.10 -20.67 5.35
CA HIS A 269 -20.35 -20.23 4.76
C HIS A 269 -20.12 -19.48 3.46
N PRO A 270 -19.73 -20.16 2.36
CA PRO A 270 -19.33 -19.52 1.09
C PRO A 270 -20.44 -18.68 0.43
N GLU A 271 -21.68 -18.85 0.83
CA GLU A 271 -22.82 -18.03 0.40
C GLU A 271 -22.83 -16.64 1.05
N GLN A 272 -22.10 -16.46 2.17
CA GLN A 272 -22.01 -15.22 2.92
C GLN A 272 -20.71 -14.50 2.64
N ASN A 273 -20.71 -13.17 2.83
CA ASN A 273 -19.49 -12.38 2.81
C ASN A 273 -18.72 -12.56 4.13
N ALA A 274 -17.41 -12.50 4.07
CA ALA A 274 -16.52 -12.66 5.24
C ALA A 274 -16.61 -11.49 6.23
N ALA A 275 -17.20 -10.37 5.82
CA ALA A 275 -17.42 -9.20 6.68
C ALA A 275 -18.61 -8.37 6.15
N ASN A 276 -19.01 -7.37 6.93
CA ASN A 276 -20.04 -6.39 6.55
C ASN A 276 -19.43 -5.36 5.59
N TYR A 277 -19.19 -5.75 4.32
CA TYR A 277 -18.56 -4.85 3.35
C TYR A 277 -19.49 -3.73 2.92
N LEU A 278 -19.00 -2.51 3.10
CA LEU A 278 -19.68 -1.31 2.65
C LEU A 278 -18.65 -0.25 2.26
N ILE A 279 -18.65 0.17 1.00
CA ILE A 279 -17.84 1.25 0.46
C ILE A 279 -18.71 2.18 -0.37
N GLY A 280 -18.65 3.47 -0.09
CA GLY A 280 -19.41 4.51 -0.76
C GLY A 280 -18.52 5.48 -1.53
N GLU A 281 -19.13 6.24 -2.42
CA GLU A 281 -18.47 7.31 -3.15
C GLU A 281 -18.57 8.63 -2.38
N TYR A 282 -17.54 9.47 -2.46
CA TYR A 282 -17.57 10.80 -1.87
C TYR A 282 -18.57 11.67 -2.63
N PRO A 283 -19.55 12.30 -1.96
CA PRO A 283 -20.50 13.19 -2.58
C PRO A 283 -19.84 14.51 -3.01
N ALA A 284 -20.49 15.24 -3.91
CA ALA A 284 -20.06 16.59 -4.28
C ALA A 284 -20.35 17.61 -3.17
N GLU A 285 -21.39 17.38 -2.38
CA GLU A 285 -21.72 18.21 -1.22
C GLU A 285 -20.62 18.10 -0.17
N GLY A 286 -20.13 19.24 0.34
CA GLY A 286 -19.05 19.31 1.30
C GLY A 286 -17.66 19.03 0.73
N TRP A 287 -17.52 18.78 -0.58
CA TRP A 287 -16.23 18.53 -1.22
C TRP A 287 -15.48 19.86 -1.42
N ASN A 288 -14.58 20.16 -0.51
CA ASN A 288 -13.66 21.30 -0.55
C ASN A 288 -12.21 20.80 -0.50
N GLN A 289 -11.24 21.71 -0.66
CA GLN A 289 -9.81 21.33 -0.74
C GLN A 289 -9.32 20.55 0.47
N ASP A 290 -9.69 20.96 1.69
CA ASP A 290 -9.21 20.32 2.91
C ASP A 290 -9.80 18.92 3.08
N PHE A 291 -11.09 18.76 2.81
CA PHE A 291 -11.73 17.45 2.82
C PHE A 291 -11.19 16.55 1.70
N ALA A 292 -10.99 17.08 0.51
CA ALA A 292 -10.41 16.37 -0.63
C ALA A 292 -8.99 15.85 -0.32
N ARG A 293 -8.16 16.69 0.33
CA ARG A 293 -6.82 16.29 0.80
C ARG A 293 -6.88 15.14 1.80
N LYS A 294 -7.79 15.22 2.78
CA LYS A 294 -8.02 14.17 3.76
C LYS A 294 -8.48 12.88 3.10
N ALA A 295 -9.44 12.96 2.18
CA ALA A 295 -9.95 11.83 1.42
C ALA A 295 -8.88 11.17 0.53
N LEU A 296 -8.08 11.95 -0.20
CA LEU A 296 -6.97 11.45 -1.01
C LEU A 296 -5.94 10.70 -0.18
N ARG A 297 -5.49 11.30 0.94
CA ARG A 297 -4.49 10.69 1.84
C ARG A 297 -4.99 9.38 2.41
N TRP A 298 -6.29 9.28 2.67
CA TRP A 298 -6.91 8.05 3.11
C TRP A 298 -7.03 7.03 1.98
N GLU A 299 -7.45 7.46 0.79
CA GLU A 299 -7.59 6.57 -0.36
C GLU A 299 -6.25 5.95 -0.76
N ARG A 300 -5.15 6.73 -0.77
CA ARG A 300 -3.81 6.19 -0.99
C ARG A 300 -3.43 5.14 0.06
N ARG A 301 -3.78 5.38 1.33
CA ARG A 301 -3.54 4.42 2.41
C ARG A 301 -4.27 3.10 2.20
N MET A 302 -5.53 3.14 1.72
CA MET A 302 -6.34 1.93 1.50
C MET A 302 -5.94 1.20 0.22
N GLU A 303 -5.68 1.95 -0.83
CA GLU A 303 -5.35 1.42 -2.15
C GLU A 303 -3.98 0.76 -2.22
N PHE A 304 -2.97 1.38 -1.60
CA PHE A 304 -1.58 0.91 -1.59
C PHE A 304 -1.19 0.26 -0.26
N ALA A 305 -2.15 -0.21 0.52
CA ALA A 305 -1.86 -0.90 1.76
C ALA A 305 -0.98 -2.12 1.51
N MET A 306 0.08 -2.26 2.30
CA MET A 306 1.10 -3.31 2.20
C MET A 306 1.95 -3.27 0.91
N GLU A 307 1.96 -2.15 0.17
CA GLU A 307 2.83 -1.95 -1.00
C GLU A 307 4.11 -1.13 -0.68
N GLY A 308 4.20 -0.53 0.51
CA GLY A 308 5.40 0.17 0.98
C GLY A 308 5.37 1.69 0.84
N ASP A 309 4.43 2.28 0.10
CA ASP A 309 4.41 3.71 -0.21
C ASP A 309 4.05 4.61 0.98
N ARG A 310 3.32 4.09 1.97
CA ARG A 310 2.72 4.91 3.04
C ARG A 310 3.70 5.79 3.78
N PHE A 311 4.88 5.27 4.14
CA PHE A 311 5.89 6.03 4.88
C PHE A 311 6.41 7.23 4.06
N PHE A 312 6.71 6.99 2.80
CA PHE A 312 7.19 8.02 1.88
C PHE A 312 6.13 9.10 1.60
N ASP A 313 4.85 8.72 1.54
CA ASP A 313 3.75 9.67 1.45
C ASP A 313 3.68 10.57 2.70
N LEU A 314 3.79 9.99 3.91
CA LEU A 314 3.78 10.74 5.16
C LEU A 314 4.94 11.74 5.26
N VAL A 315 6.14 11.30 4.86
CA VAL A 315 7.34 12.16 4.80
C VAL A 315 7.13 13.29 3.81
N ARG A 316 6.70 13.00 2.59
CA ARG A 316 6.45 14.00 1.55
C ARG A 316 5.40 15.03 1.97
N TRP A 317 4.35 14.61 2.67
CA TRP A 317 3.32 15.51 3.17
C TRP A 317 3.73 16.28 4.44
N GLY A 318 4.91 16.05 5.00
CA GLY A 318 5.41 16.69 6.21
C GLY A 318 4.63 16.32 7.48
N ILE A 319 3.96 15.16 7.49
CA ILE A 319 3.11 14.70 8.61
C ILE A 319 3.60 13.39 9.23
N ALA A 320 4.83 12.98 8.93
CA ALA A 320 5.37 11.72 9.44
C ALA A 320 5.47 11.70 10.97
N GLU A 321 6.05 12.74 11.57
CA GLU A 321 6.22 12.82 13.02
C GLU A 321 4.88 12.75 13.76
N GLU A 322 3.92 13.58 13.38
CA GLU A 322 2.59 13.61 14.00
C GLU A 322 1.88 12.26 13.86
N THR A 323 1.86 11.71 12.64
CA THR A 323 1.16 10.45 12.36
C THR A 323 1.80 9.27 13.10
N MET A 324 3.14 9.17 13.08
CA MET A 324 3.85 8.07 13.71
C MET A 324 3.77 8.14 15.24
N ASN A 325 3.88 9.34 15.84
CA ASN A 325 3.72 9.47 17.28
C ASN A 325 2.27 9.18 17.73
N SER A 326 1.27 9.62 16.98
CA SER A 326 -0.14 9.26 17.24
C SER A 326 -0.37 7.75 17.14
N TYR A 327 0.24 7.07 16.17
CA TYR A 327 0.24 5.63 16.04
C TYR A 327 0.89 4.94 17.26
N ILE A 328 2.10 5.36 17.65
CA ILE A 328 2.88 4.76 18.75
C ILE A 328 2.13 4.89 20.08
N VAL A 329 1.50 6.03 20.36
CA VAL A 329 0.71 6.26 21.60
C VAL A 329 -0.38 5.20 21.79
N VAL A 330 -1.03 4.79 20.73
CA VAL A 330 -2.08 3.75 20.78
C VAL A 330 -1.46 2.35 20.76
N GLU A 331 -0.56 2.09 19.83
CA GLU A 331 -0.06 0.73 19.58
C GLU A 331 0.90 0.22 20.67
N GLN A 332 1.59 1.09 21.42
CA GLN A 332 2.41 0.68 22.56
C GLN A 332 1.63 -0.03 23.67
N ASN A 333 0.29 0.19 23.74
CA ASN A 333 -0.58 -0.52 24.66
C ASN A 333 -0.93 -1.94 24.15
N LYS A 334 -0.77 -2.19 22.86
CA LYS A 334 -1.08 -3.47 22.22
C LYS A 334 0.18 -4.31 21.99
N ARG A 335 1.32 -3.64 21.76
CA ARG A 335 2.59 -4.28 21.38
C ARG A 335 3.74 -3.76 22.22
N VAL A 336 4.38 -4.67 22.97
CA VAL A 336 5.44 -4.35 23.94
C VAL A 336 6.63 -3.64 23.27
N TYR A 337 6.96 -4.01 22.05
CA TYR A 337 8.13 -3.47 21.32
C TYR A 337 7.98 -2.00 20.91
N TYR A 338 6.77 -1.43 20.97
CA TYR A 338 6.58 0.02 20.78
C TYR A 338 6.73 0.85 22.07
N ARG A 339 6.88 0.21 23.24
CA ARG A 339 6.99 0.93 24.50
C ARG A 339 8.25 1.79 24.54
N GLY A 340 8.03 3.10 24.75
CA GLY A 340 9.11 4.08 24.76
C GLY A 340 9.63 4.48 23.39
N ALA A 341 9.09 3.93 22.29
CA ALA A 341 9.39 4.40 20.94
C ALA A 341 8.85 5.81 20.73
N ARG A 342 9.59 6.60 19.98
CA ARG A 342 9.22 7.95 19.58
C ARG A 342 9.82 8.25 18.21
N PHE A 343 9.02 8.81 17.34
CA PHE A 343 9.48 9.36 16.06
C PHE A 343 9.95 10.80 16.28
N ILE A 344 11.11 11.15 15.79
CA ILE A 344 11.71 12.50 15.90
C ILE A 344 11.81 13.07 14.51
N GLY A 345 11.06 14.16 14.26
CA GLY A 345 11.09 14.89 13.00
C GLY A 345 12.49 15.40 12.66
N GLY A 346 12.84 15.42 11.38
CA GLY A 346 14.16 15.78 10.88
C GLY A 346 15.23 14.69 11.02
N ARG A 347 14.93 13.61 11.75
CA ARG A 347 15.86 12.49 11.95
C ARG A 347 15.32 11.16 11.40
N ASP A 348 14.12 10.79 11.83
CA ASP A 348 13.62 9.42 11.63
C ASP A 348 12.92 9.24 10.27
N GLU A 349 12.83 10.30 9.46
CA GLU A 349 12.49 10.23 8.05
C GLU A 349 13.58 9.56 7.20
N TYR A 350 14.80 9.46 7.75
CA TYR A 350 15.97 8.89 7.08
C TYR A 350 16.44 7.62 7.77
N LEU A 351 16.84 6.63 6.98
CA LEU A 351 17.53 5.46 7.51
C LEU A 351 18.97 5.84 7.84
N PRO A 352 19.47 5.47 9.03
CA PRO A 352 20.86 5.74 9.38
C PRO A 352 21.83 4.94 8.48
N ILE A 353 22.95 5.55 8.10
CA ILE A 353 24.02 4.85 7.41
C ILE A 353 24.60 3.82 8.37
N PRO A 354 24.66 2.52 8.02
CA PRO A 354 25.23 1.50 8.89
C PRO A 354 26.68 1.81 9.26
N ASN A 355 27.06 1.65 10.54
CA ASN A 355 28.41 1.90 11.01
C ASN A 355 29.51 1.15 10.22
N ALA A 356 29.20 -0.05 9.73
CA ALA A 356 30.10 -0.79 8.88
C ALA A 356 30.47 -0.03 7.59
N GLN A 357 29.54 0.75 7.04
CA GLN A 357 29.79 1.54 5.83
C GLN A 357 30.73 2.73 6.10
N TYR A 358 30.71 3.30 7.30
CA TYR A 358 31.70 4.29 7.71
C TYR A 358 33.09 3.70 7.78
N ASN A 359 33.23 2.44 8.16
CA ASN A 359 34.52 1.77 8.29
C ASN A 359 35.07 1.28 6.93
N PHE A 360 34.22 0.93 5.99
CA PHE A 360 34.61 0.38 4.68
C PHE A 360 34.57 1.40 3.55
N CYS A 361 33.81 2.46 3.69
CA CYS A 361 33.68 3.45 2.64
C CYS A 361 34.51 4.69 2.91
N LEU A 362 35.38 5.01 1.96
CA LEU A 362 36.09 6.30 1.86
C LEU A 362 35.15 7.49 1.68
N LEU A 363 33.88 7.41 2.11
CA LEU A 363 32.96 8.54 2.21
C LEU A 363 33.53 9.66 3.08
N TYR A 364 34.52 9.34 3.94
CA TYR A 364 35.32 10.30 4.68
C TYR A 364 36.24 11.18 3.81
N THR A 365 36.48 10.79 2.57
CA THR A 365 37.41 11.51 1.66
C THR A 365 36.72 12.23 0.52
N SER A 366 35.41 12.06 0.36
CA SER A 366 34.60 12.87 -0.54
C SER A 366 33.92 13.95 0.28
N PRO A 367 34.24 15.22 0.11
CA PRO A 367 33.48 16.28 0.75
C PRO A 367 32.02 16.13 0.33
N SER A 368 31.12 16.06 1.32
CA SER A 368 29.68 16.14 1.07
C SER A 368 29.42 17.42 0.28
N PRO A 369 28.46 17.43 -0.66
CA PRO A 369 28.02 18.70 -1.27
C PRO A 369 27.61 19.77 -0.27
N ARG A 370 27.38 19.39 1.00
CA ARG A 370 27.11 20.32 2.12
C ARG A 370 28.36 20.89 2.77
N ASP A 371 29.52 20.23 2.63
CA ASP A 371 30.77 20.67 3.26
C ASP A 371 31.50 21.75 2.43
N GLY A 372 31.00 22.08 1.25
CA GLY A 372 31.52 23.13 0.37
C GLY A 372 30.79 24.46 0.46
N ALA A 373 29.85 24.64 1.39
CA ALA A 373 29.16 25.90 1.62
C ALA A 373 29.59 26.50 2.96
N THR A 374 30.84 27.05 2.99
CA THR A 374 31.27 28.06 3.96
C THR A 374 31.66 29.30 3.19
#